data_63aa65dae873c5701f145ef6784072c7
#
_entry.id   63aa65dae873c5701f145ef6784072c7
#
_cell.length_a   1.000
_cell.length_b   1.000
_cell.length_c   1.000
_cell.angle_alpha   90.00
_cell.angle_beta   90.00
_cell.angle_gamma   90.00
#
_symmetry.space_group_name_H-M   'P 1'
#
loop_
_entity.id
_entity.type
_entity.pdbx_description
1 polymer ?
#
loop_
_entity_poly.entity_id
_entity_poly.type
_entity_poly.pdbx_seq_one_letter_code
_entity_poly.pdbx_strand_id
1 'polypeptide(L)'
;MNVYVRALAAGLAHAGVECDVFTRREDPNSPTVVRVEGGFRVVHIDVGPSGPMPLHDLTTLIDPFADAVLDRMRATGDEYDVLHANYWISGAVGHRLKHALDRPLVATFHTLARVKAEAGFDDEPEQRARLEHEVIDCADLMLASTAEERLQLAELYGAEPSRIEIVPPGVDHSMFRPSRGEGALLRERLGLDDRPLLL
;
A
#
# COMPACT_ATOMS: atom_id res chain seq x y z
N MET A 1 -3.58 3.28 5.16
CA MET A 1 -3.25 2.46 3.98
C MET A 1 -4.48 1.86 3.32
N ASN A 2 -5.38 1.18 4.04
CA ASN A 2 -6.57 0.54 3.44
C ASN A 2 -7.44 1.50 2.58
N VAL A 3 -7.63 2.74 3.01
CA VAL A 3 -8.39 3.75 2.26
C VAL A 3 -7.69 4.08 0.94
N TYR A 4 -6.36 4.26 0.97
CA TYR A 4 -5.56 4.54 -0.23
C TYR A 4 -5.64 3.39 -1.24
N VAL A 5 -5.34 2.15 -0.82
CA VAL A 5 -5.36 0.98 -1.72
C VAL A 5 -6.75 0.75 -2.31
N ARG A 6 -7.81 0.92 -1.50
CA ARG A 6 -9.19 0.82 -2.00
C ARG A 6 -9.51 1.87 -3.07
N ALA A 7 -9.12 3.12 -2.83
CA ALA A 7 -9.35 4.21 -3.78
C ALA A 7 -8.53 4.01 -5.08
N LEU A 8 -7.28 3.59 -4.95
CA LEU A 8 -6.41 3.26 -6.09
C LEU A 8 -7.00 2.13 -6.93
N ALA A 9 -7.36 0.99 -6.31
CA ALA A 9 -7.94 -0.15 -7.01
C ALA A 9 -9.26 0.19 -7.71
N ALA A 10 -10.12 0.98 -7.05
CA ALA A 10 -11.35 1.49 -7.67
C ALA A 10 -11.05 2.42 -8.86
N GLY A 11 -10.07 3.31 -8.74
CA GLY A 11 -9.62 4.20 -9.81
C GLY A 11 -9.08 3.43 -11.02
N LEU A 12 -8.26 2.42 -10.79
CA LEU A 12 -7.75 1.53 -11.84
C LEU A 12 -8.89 0.77 -12.54
N ALA A 13 -9.83 0.22 -11.77
CA ALA A 13 -10.99 -0.47 -12.32
C ALA A 13 -11.87 0.45 -13.18
N HIS A 14 -12.09 1.70 -12.75
CA HIS A 14 -12.79 2.72 -13.57
C HIS A 14 -12.02 3.09 -14.86
N ALA A 15 -10.70 2.99 -14.83
CA ALA A 15 -9.86 3.17 -16.01
C ALA A 15 -9.81 1.93 -16.93
N GLY A 16 -10.55 0.87 -16.60
CA GLY A 16 -10.63 -0.36 -17.40
C GLY A 16 -9.55 -1.39 -17.08
N VAL A 17 -8.83 -1.25 -15.98
CA VAL A 17 -7.83 -2.23 -15.50
C VAL A 17 -8.51 -3.22 -14.57
N GLU A 18 -8.46 -4.51 -14.89
CA GLU A 18 -8.88 -5.55 -13.95
C GLU A 18 -7.91 -5.60 -12.77
N CYS A 19 -8.43 -5.54 -11.55
CA CYS A 19 -7.61 -5.38 -10.36
C CYS A 19 -8.04 -6.36 -9.25
N ASP A 20 -7.08 -7.10 -8.73
CA ASP A 20 -7.22 -7.95 -7.55
C ASP A 20 -6.31 -7.44 -6.42
N VAL A 21 -6.88 -7.26 -5.25
CA VAL A 21 -6.15 -6.87 -4.04
C VAL A 21 -5.98 -8.10 -3.15
N PHE A 22 -4.78 -8.62 -3.07
CA PHE A 22 -4.43 -9.72 -2.18
C PHE A 22 -4.16 -9.21 -0.77
N THR A 23 -4.79 -9.82 0.22
CA THR A 23 -4.59 -9.49 1.63
C THR A 23 -4.71 -10.73 2.51
N ARG A 24 -4.05 -10.72 3.66
CA ARG A 24 -4.16 -11.81 4.62
C ARG A 24 -5.58 -11.88 5.19
N ARG A 25 -6.12 -13.09 5.33
CA ARG A 25 -7.39 -13.31 6.01
C ARG A 25 -7.20 -13.23 7.52
N GLU A 26 -7.76 -12.20 8.14
CA GLU A 26 -7.72 -12.04 9.61
C GLU A 26 -8.93 -12.68 10.28
N ASP A 27 -10.12 -12.54 9.69
CA ASP A 27 -11.33 -13.19 10.16
C ASP A 27 -11.59 -14.45 9.31
N PRO A 28 -11.59 -15.65 9.94
CA PRO A 28 -11.85 -16.92 9.25
C PRO A 28 -13.24 -16.99 8.61
N ASN A 29 -14.20 -16.16 9.06
CA ASN A 29 -15.52 -16.07 8.46
C ASN A 29 -15.56 -15.18 7.20
N SER A 30 -14.52 -14.42 6.92
CA SER A 30 -14.45 -13.61 5.70
C SER A 30 -14.43 -14.48 4.46
N PRO A 31 -15.21 -14.15 3.42
CA PRO A 31 -15.19 -14.88 2.14
C PRO A 31 -13.77 -14.85 1.53
N THR A 32 -13.42 -15.91 0.81
CA THR A 32 -12.11 -15.97 0.11
C THR A 32 -11.98 -14.87 -0.94
N VAL A 33 -13.07 -14.51 -1.62
CA VAL A 33 -13.10 -13.44 -2.62
C VAL A 33 -14.30 -12.54 -2.37
N VAL A 34 -14.04 -11.25 -2.31
CA VAL A 34 -15.07 -10.21 -2.19
C VAL A 34 -15.01 -9.32 -3.42
N ARG A 35 -16.11 -9.21 -4.16
CA ARG A 35 -16.25 -8.18 -5.20
C ARG A 35 -16.61 -6.87 -4.51
N VAL A 36 -15.80 -5.85 -4.75
CA VAL A 36 -15.99 -4.53 -4.15
C VAL A 36 -16.69 -3.61 -5.14
N GLU A 37 -17.57 -2.76 -4.63
CA GLU A 37 -18.12 -1.65 -5.40
C GLU A 37 -16.96 -0.81 -5.97
N GLY A 38 -17.03 -0.50 -7.27
CA GLY A 38 -15.91 0.11 -7.99
C GLY A 38 -15.17 -0.84 -8.93
N GLY A 39 -15.54 -2.16 -8.95
CA GLY A 39 -15.14 -3.07 -10.02
C GLY A 39 -13.87 -3.87 -9.80
N PHE A 40 -13.30 -3.89 -8.59
CA PHE A 40 -12.16 -4.72 -8.23
C PHE A 40 -12.53 -5.87 -7.28
N ARG A 41 -11.64 -6.85 -7.10
CA ARG A 41 -11.82 -7.94 -6.13
C ARG A 41 -10.81 -7.81 -4.99
N VAL A 42 -11.23 -8.19 -3.78
CA VAL A 42 -10.34 -8.46 -2.66
C VAL A 42 -10.24 -9.97 -2.48
N VAL A 43 -9.03 -10.48 -2.50
CA VAL A 43 -8.71 -11.89 -2.37
C VAL A 43 -8.04 -12.12 -1.02
N HIS A 44 -8.73 -12.82 -0.13
CA HIS A 44 -8.20 -13.17 1.19
C HIS A 44 -7.36 -14.45 1.11
N ILE A 45 -6.13 -14.34 1.55
CA ILE A 45 -5.16 -15.43 1.59
C ILE A 45 -5.07 -15.98 3.02
N ASP A 46 -5.28 -17.29 3.15
CA ASP A 46 -5.16 -18.00 4.43
C ASP A 46 -3.69 -18.28 4.74
N VAL A 47 -3.11 -17.45 5.61
CA VAL A 47 -1.73 -17.61 6.05
C VAL A 47 -1.56 -17.08 7.48
N GLY A 48 -0.82 -17.83 8.29
CA GLY A 48 -0.61 -17.49 9.70
C GLY A 48 -1.86 -17.64 10.57
N PRO A 49 -1.83 -17.15 11.81
CA PRO A 49 -2.95 -17.25 12.74
C PRO A 49 -4.08 -16.29 12.36
N SER A 50 -5.30 -16.61 12.78
CA SER A 50 -6.44 -15.70 12.68
C SER A 50 -6.27 -14.48 13.60
N GLY A 51 -6.84 -13.34 13.20
CA GLY A 51 -6.79 -12.09 13.95
C GLY A 51 -5.65 -11.17 13.56
N PRO A 52 -5.57 -9.98 14.19
CA PRO A 52 -4.50 -9.02 13.95
C PRO A 52 -3.16 -9.56 14.48
N MET A 53 -2.09 -9.23 13.77
CA MET A 53 -0.72 -9.56 14.16
C MET A 53 0.11 -8.29 14.32
N PRO A 54 1.07 -8.26 15.26
CA PRO A 54 2.07 -7.20 15.31
C PRO A 54 2.84 -7.11 13.99
N LEU A 55 3.22 -5.89 13.61
CA LEU A 55 3.87 -5.64 12.32
C LEU A 55 5.17 -6.45 12.13
N HIS A 56 5.96 -6.60 13.20
CA HIS A 56 7.22 -7.35 13.17
C HIS A 56 6.99 -8.86 12.92
N ASP A 57 5.88 -9.43 13.41
CA ASP A 57 5.55 -10.83 13.19
C ASP A 57 5.11 -11.11 11.76
N LEU A 58 4.55 -10.11 11.06
CA LEU A 58 4.15 -10.24 9.67
C LEU A 58 5.32 -10.54 8.73
N THR A 59 6.55 -10.21 9.12
CA THR A 59 7.74 -10.55 8.31
C THR A 59 7.92 -12.06 8.14
N THR A 60 7.51 -12.85 9.13
CA THR A 60 7.56 -14.31 9.07
C THR A 60 6.59 -14.90 8.05
N LEU A 61 5.61 -14.10 7.61
CA LEU A 61 4.58 -14.52 6.66
C LEU A 61 4.88 -14.09 5.21
N ILE A 62 5.99 -13.38 4.93
CA ILE A 62 6.33 -12.93 3.57
C ILE A 62 6.37 -14.12 2.61
N ASP A 63 7.17 -15.12 2.93
CA ASP A 63 7.32 -16.31 2.11
C ASP A 63 6.05 -17.15 2.03
N PRO A 64 5.42 -17.53 3.16
CA PRO A 64 4.16 -18.28 3.12
C PRO A 64 3.05 -17.55 2.36
N PHE A 65 2.98 -16.21 2.45
CA PHE A 65 1.97 -15.45 1.73
C PHE A 65 2.23 -15.46 0.21
N ALA A 66 3.47 -15.28 -0.21
CA ALA A 66 3.84 -15.34 -1.62
C ALA A 66 3.52 -16.72 -2.21
N ASP A 67 3.89 -17.80 -1.50
CA ASP A 67 3.62 -19.17 -1.93
C ASP A 67 2.11 -19.43 -2.05
N ALA A 68 1.31 -18.99 -1.07
CA ALA A 68 -0.14 -19.15 -1.11
C ALA A 68 -0.82 -18.34 -2.23
N VAL A 69 -0.28 -17.16 -2.59
CA VAL A 69 -0.73 -16.40 -3.78
C VAL A 69 -0.44 -17.20 -5.05
N LEU A 70 0.77 -17.74 -5.21
CA LEU A 70 1.15 -18.54 -6.37
C LEU A 70 0.29 -19.81 -6.51
N ASP A 71 0.03 -20.51 -5.39
CA ASP A 71 -0.82 -21.71 -5.38
C ASP A 71 -2.27 -21.37 -5.77
N ARG A 72 -2.76 -20.24 -5.29
CA ARG A 72 -4.08 -19.77 -5.69
C ARG A 72 -4.14 -19.46 -7.19
N MET A 73 -3.17 -18.72 -7.71
CA MET A 73 -3.12 -18.39 -9.15
C MET A 73 -3.11 -19.67 -10.00
N ARG A 74 -2.31 -20.67 -9.60
CA ARG A 74 -2.32 -21.99 -10.28
C ARG A 74 -3.68 -22.68 -10.23
N ALA A 75 -4.36 -22.61 -9.08
CA ALA A 75 -5.66 -23.26 -8.88
C ALA A 75 -6.79 -22.57 -9.65
N THR A 76 -6.73 -21.25 -9.83
CA THR A 76 -7.79 -20.48 -10.52
C THR A 76 -7.49 -20.22 -11.99
N GLY A 77 -6.24 -20.33 -12.43
CA GLY A 77 -5.80 -19.91 -13.76
C GLY A 77 -5.74 -18.39 -13.93
N ASP A 78 -5.81 -17.62 -12.84
CA ASP A 78 -5.69 -16.16 -12.90
C ASP A 78 -4.25 -15.78 -13.32
N GLU A 79 -4.11 -14.85 -14.26
CA GLU A 79 -2.84 -14.29 -14.72
C GLU A 79 -2.85 -12.76 -14.54
N TYR A 80 -1.69 -12.20 -14.24
CA TYR A 80 -1.53 -10.75 -14.02
C TYR A 80 -0.39 -10.21 -14.86
N ASP A 81 -0.59 -9.02 -15.45
CA ASP A 81 0.42 -8.35 -16.27
C ASP A 81 1.41 -7.55 -15.42
N VAL A 82 0.99 -7.08 -14.24
CA VAL A 82 1.78 -6.23 -13.35
C VAL A 82 1.45 -6.50 -11.90
N LEU A 83 2.46 -6.41 -11.04
CA LEU A 83 2.35 -6.47 -9.59
C LEU A 83 2.50 -5.06 -9.03
N HIS A 84 1.59 -4.63 -8.13
CA HIS A 84 1.72 -3.37 -7.42
C HIS A 84 1.73 -3.60 -5.92
N ALA A 85 2.88 -3.42 -5.30
CA ALA A 85 3.07 -3.58 -3.87
C ALA A 85 2.91 -2.24 -3.14
N ASN A 86 2.10 -2.24 -2.09
CA ASN A 86 1.87 -1.08 -1.23
C ASN A 86 2.42 -1.36 0.16
N TYR A 87 3.41 -0.60 0.60
CA TYR A 87 4.16 -0.76 1.83
C TYR A 87 5.26 -1.84 1.77
N TRP A 88 6.29 -1.72 2.60
CA TRP A 88 7.51 -2.51 2.52
C TRP A 88 7.32 -4.03 2.66
N ILE A 89 6.40 -4.51 3.55
CA ILE A 89 6.11 -5.96 3.67
C ILE A 89 5.50 -6.49 2.37
N SER A 90 4.54 -5.76 1.81
CA SER A 90 3.98 -6.10 0.51
C SER A 90 5.02 -6.01 -0.60
N GLY A 91 5.97 -5.07 -0.48
CA GLY A 91 7.14 -4.96 -1.35
C GLY A 91 7.97 -6.25 -1.35
N ALA A 92 8.30 -6.76 -0.17
CA ALA A 92 9.06 -8.01 -0.04
C ALA A 92 8.31 -9.23 -0.63
N VAL A 93 6.98 -9.30 -0.45
CA VAL A 93 6.14 -10.29 -1.14
C VAL A 93 6.17 -10.08 -2.64
N GLY A 94 6.00 -8.84 -3.11
CA GLY A 94 6.03 -8.47 -4.52
C GLY A 94 7.36 -8.82 -5.19
N HIS A 95 8.49 -8.63 -4.50
CA HIS A 95 9.81 -9.04 -4.95
C HIS A 95 9.85 -10.54 -5.27
N ARG A 96 9.37 -11.40 -4.36
CA ARG A 96 9.29 -12.85 -4.62
C ARG A 96 8.37 -13.18 -5.79
N LEU A 97 7.19 -12.59 -5.83
CA LEU A 97 6.20 -12.83 -6.88
C LEU A 97 6.72 -12.38 -8.25
N LYS A 98 7.42 -11.24 -8.33
CA LYS A 98 8.06 -10.76 -9.57
C LYS A 98 8.94 -11.84 -10.18
N HIS A 99 9.85 -12.42 -9.40
CA HIS A 99 10.77 -13.43 -9.89
C HIS A 99 10.09 -14.77 -10.21
N ALA A 100 9.07 -15.16 -9.43
CA ALA A 100 8.35 -16.41 -9.66
C ALA A 100 7.44 -16.36 -10.89
N LEU A 101 6.90 -15.18 -11.22
CA LEU A 101 5.92 -14.98 -12.29
C LEU A 101 6.53 -14.35 -13.56
N ASP A 102 7.77 -13.84 -13.47
CA ASP A 102 8.40 -13.01 -14.52
C ASP A 102 7.49 -11.83 -14.93
N ARG A 103 7.02 -11.06 -13.93
CA ARG A 103 6.14 -9.91 -14.13
C ARG A 103 6.72 -8.65 -13.51
N PRO A 104 6.51 -7.47 -14.13
CA PRO A 104 7.02 -6.21 -13.57
C PRO A 104 6.39 -5.89 -12.21
N LEU A 105 7.21 -5.30 -11.33
CA LEU A 105 6.85 -4.85 -10.00
C LEU A 105 6.83 -3.33 -9.91
N VAL A 106 5.69 -2.77 -9.54
CA VAL A 106 5.54 -1.39 -9.10
C VAL A 106 5.52 -1.36 -7.57
N ALA A 107 6.24 -0.44 -6.94
CA ALA A 107 6.28 -0.31 -5.49
C ALA A 107 5.89 1.10 -5.02
N THR A 108 5.08 1.18 -3.96
CA THR A 108 4.73 2.42 -3.24
C THR A 108 4.98 2.20 -1.76
N PHE A 109 5.89 2.97 -1.14
CA PHE A 109 6.31 2.70 0.24
C PHE A 109 5.43 3.38 1.30
N HIS A 110 4.91 4.57 1.03
CA HIS A 110 4.16 5.45 1.95
C HIS A 110 4.99 6.01 3.12
N THR A 111 5.96 5.26 3.61
CA THR A 111 6.94 5.67 4.62
C THR A 111 8.20 4.83 4.45
N LEU A 112 9.36 5.40 4.74
CA LEU A 112 10.68 4.79 4.60
C LEU A 112 11.38 4.70 5.96
N ALA A 113 12.04 3.57 6.25
CA ALA A 113 12.72 3.34 7.53
C ALA A 113 13.85 4.35 7.75
N ARG A 114 14.68 4.61 6.74
CA ARG A 114 15.81 5.54 6.86
C ARG A 114 15.36 6.97 7.10
N VAL A 115 14.23 7.41 6.49
CA VAL A 115 13.62 8.72 6.75
C VAL A 115 13.17 8.85 8.20
N LYS A 116 12.56 7.79 8.74
CA LYS A 116 12.15 7.77 10.16
C LYS A 116 13.34 7.80 11.09
N ALA A 117 14.41 7.05 10.79
CA ALA A 117 15.64 7.06 11.58
C ALA A 117 16.29 8.46 11.61
N GLU A 118 16.36 9.17 10.47
CA GLU A 118 16.84 10.54 10.42
C GLU A 118 15.98 11.53 11.22
N ALA A 119 14.66 11.26 11.32
CA ALA A 119 13.73 12.02 12.15
C ALA A 119 13.79 11.64 13.65
N GLY A 120 14.70 10.74 14.05
CA GLY A 120 14.90 10.33 15.45
C GLY A 120 13.93 9.25 15.94
N PHE A 121 13.27 8.53 15.04
CA PHE A 121 12.46 7.35 15.38
C PHE A 121 13.35 6.10 15.33
N ASP A 122 14.00 5.78 16.45
CA ASP A 122 14.97 4.69 16.55
C ASP A 122 14.36 3.28 16.64
N ASP A 123 13.04 3.17 16.66
CA ASP A 123 12.30 1.89 16.84
C ASP A 123 12.14 1.09 15.53
N GLU A 124 12.65 1.59 14.40
CA GLU A 124 12.52 0.90 13.12
C GLU A 124 13.56 -0.24 13.01
N PRO A 125 13.11 -1.48 12.79
CA PRO A 125 14.04 -2.60 12.67
C PRO A 125 15.00 -2.44 11.49
N GLU A 126 16.29 -2.71 11.68
CA GLU A 126 17.28 -2.71 10.59
C GLU A 126 16.88 -3.67 9.46
N GLN A 127 16.16 -4.75 9.78
CA GLN A 127 15.57 -5.66 8.83
C GLN A 127 14.64 -4.95 7.84
N ARG A 128 13.85 -3.96 8.29
CA ARG A 128 12.96 -3.19 7.43
C ARG A 128 13.74 -2.40 6.39
N ALA A 129 14.79 -1.67 6.80
CA ALA A 129 15.62 -0.90 5.87
C ALA A 129 16.30 -1.78 4.82
N ARG A 130 16.70 -3.00 5.19
CA ARG A 130 17.25 -3.98 4.24
C ARG A 130 16.21 -4.46 3.24
N LEU A 131 15.03 -4.86 3.70
CA LEU A 131 13.93 -5.30 2.82
C LEU A 131 13.46 -4.18 1.89
N GLU A 132 13.37 -2.94 2.39
CA GLU A 132 13.08 -1.79 1.54
C GLU A 132 14.13 -1.63 0.44
N HIS A 133 15.41 -1.74 0.78
CA HIS A 133 16.51 -1.65 -0.20
C HIS A 133 16.44 -2.75 -1.26
N GLU A 134 16.20 -4.00 -0.87
CA GLU A 134 16.04 -5.13 -1.79
C GLU A 134 14.88 -4.90 -2.76
N VAL A 135 13.75 -4.37 -2.26
CA VAL A 135 12.58 -4.04 -3.09
C VAL A 135 12.89 -2.90 -4.06
N ILE A 136 13.56 -1.84 -3.60
CA ILE A 136 13.93 -0.68 -4.41
C ILE A 136 14.88 -1.08 -5.55
N ASP A 137 15.87 -1.93 -5.27
CA ASP A 137 16.81 -2.43 -6.28
C ASP A 137 16.10 -3.28 -7.34
N CYS A 138 15.08 -4.02 -6.94
CA CYS A 138 14.37 -4.98 -7.79
C CYS A 138 13.17 -4.38 -8.53
N ALA A 139 12.47 -3.39 -7.98
CA ALA A 139 11.26 -2.82 -8.57
C ALA A 139 11.55 -2.20 -9.95
N ASP A 140 10.64 -2.40 -10.90
CA ASP A 140 10.74 -1.78 -12.23
C ASP A 140 10.33 -0.31 -12.18
N LEU A 141 9.39 0.03 -11.28
CA LEU A 141 8.93 1.40 -11.07
C LEU A 141 8.59 1.62 -9.60
N MET A 142 8.96 2.77 -9.08
CA MET A 142 8.54 3.26 -7.76
C MET A 142 7.62 4.46 -7.93
N LEU A 143 6.51 4.48 -7.18
CA LEU A 143 5.60 5.62 -7.14
C LEU A 143 5.86 6.40 -5.85
N ALA A 144 6.40 7.60 -5.97
CA ALA A 144 6.58 8.54 -4.88
C ALA A 144 5.37 9.46 -4.77
N SER A 145 4.87 9.69 -3.56
CA SER A 145 3.73 10.59 -3.33
C SER A 145 4.09 12.06 -3.47
N THR A 146 5.38 12.40 -3.31
CA THR A 146 5.90 13.76 -3.34
C THR A 146 7.28 13.84 -3.99
N ALA A 147 7.70 15.04 -4.39
CA ALA A 147 9.06 15.30 -4.84
C ALA A 147 10.10 14.99 -3.75
N GLU A 148 9.75 15.25 -2.48
CA GLU A 148 10.59 14.94 -1.33
C GLU A 148 10.82 13.42 -1.20
N GLU A 149 9.77 12.61 -1.27
CA GLU A 149 9.89 11.15 -1.23
C GLU A 149 10.76 10.62 -2.39
N ARG A 150 10.65 11.21 -3.58
CA ARG A 150 11.54 10.89 -4.71
C ARG A 150 13.01 11.15 -4.38
N LEU A 151 13.32 12.30 -3.76
CA LEU A 151 14.69 12.61 -3.33
C LEU A 151 15.18 11.62 -2.26
N GLN A 152 14.34 11.32 -1.27
CA GLN A 152 14.65 10.36 -0.21
C GLN A 152 14.93 8.96 -0.75
N LEU A 153 14.16 8.49 -1.72
CA LEU A 153 14.41 7.21 -2.40
C LEU A 153 15.77 7.22 -3.11
N ALA A 154 16.10 8.30 -3.81
CA ALA A 154 17.37 8.42 -4.53
C ALA A 154 18.57 8.57 -3.57
N GLU A 155 18.49 9.45 -2.57
CA GLU A 155 19.62 9.80 -1.72
C GLU A 155 19.88 8.77 -0.61
N LEU A 156 18.80 8.25 0.02
CA LEU A 156 18.96 7.33 1.15
C LEU A 156 19.06 5.86 0.72
N TYR A 157 18.49 5.51 -0.42
CA TYR A 157 18.45 4.12 -0.89
C TYR A 157 19.19 3.90 -2.21
N GLY A 158 19.66 4.96 -2.87
CA GLY A 158 20.35 4.86 -4.15
C GLY A 158 19.43 4.50 -5.32
N ALA A 159 18.12 4.73 -5.18
CA ALA A 159 17.16 4.44 -6.23
C ALA A 159 17.44 5.26 -7.49
N GLU A 160 17.42 4.62 -8.66
CA GLU A 160 17.65 5.32 -9.91
C GLU A 160 16.46 6.26 -10.23
N PRO A 161 16.71 7.58 -10.44
CA PRO A 161 15.66 8.57 -10.64
C PRO A 161 14.74 8.29 -11.85
N SER A 162 15.24 7.57 -12.86
CA SER A 162 14.46 7.17 -14.03
C SER A 162 13.40 6.11 -13.72
N ARG A 163 13.53 5.40 -12.60
CA ARG A 163 12.56 4.41 -12.10
C ARG A 163 11.60 4.97 -11.05
N ILE A 164 11.60 6.30 -10.82
CA ILE A 164 10.73 6.93 -9.82
C ILE A 164 9.80 7.93 -10.50
N GLU A 165 8.50 7.66 -10.42
CA GLU A 165 7.45 8.57 -10.86
C GLU A 165 6.76 9.22 -9.66
N ILE A 166 6.43 10.51 -9.78
CA ILE A 166 5.69 11.23 -8.74
C ILE A 166 4.20 11.13 -9.04
N VAL A 167 3.50 10.40 -8.20
CA VAL A 167 2.04 10.23 -8.28
C VAL A 167 1.42 10.67 -6.94
N PRO A 168 0.99 11.93 -6.82
CA PRO A 168 0.38 12.43 -5.59
C PRO A 168 -0.90 11.66 -5.25
N PRO A 169 -1.18 11.41 -3.95
CA PRO A 169 -2.44 10.84 -3.52
C PRO A 169 -3.62 11.70 -3.98
N GLY A 170 -4.63 11.04 -4.54
CA GLY A 170 -5.87 11.69 -4.91
C GLY A 170 -6.76 11.97 -3.71
N VAL A 171 -7.71 12.90 -3.88
CA VAL A 171 -8.77 13.18 -2.92
C VAL A 171 -10.12 13.19 -3.63
N ASP A 172 -11.12 12.62 -2.98
CA ASP A 172 -12.50 12.66 -3.49
C ASP A 172 -13.12 14.05 -3.27
N HIS A 173 -13.16 14.87 -4.31
CA HIS A 173 -13.74 16.21 -4.28
C HIS A 173 -15.26 16.22 -4.07
N SER A 174 -15.96 15.12 -4.27
CA SER A 174 -17.38 15.02 -3.95
C SER A 174 -17.61 14.94 -2.43
N MET A 175 -16.71 14.28 -1.74
CA MET A 175 -16.71 14.13 -0.27
C MET A 175 -16.00 15.30 0.42
N PHE A 176 -14.80 15.66 -0.04
CA PHE A 176 -13.94 16.70 0.56
C PHE A 176 -14.07 18.01 -0.21
N ARG A 177 -15.12 18.75 0.10
CA ARG A 177 -15.39 20.07 -0.48
C ARG A 177 -15.65 21.12 0.61
N PRO A 178 -15.28 22.38 0.40
CA PRO A 178 -15.60 23.44 1.35
C PRO A 178 -17.13 23.54 1.53
N SER A 179 -17.59 23.45 2.76
CA SER A 179 -18.99 23.64 3.13
C SER A 179 -19.08 24.66 4.26
N ARG A 180 -19.53 25.87 3.92
CA ARG A 180 -19.66 26.96 4.93
C ARG A 180 -20.71 26.63 5.99
N GLY A 181 -21.81 25.97 5.62
CA GLY A 181 -22.90 25.63 6.54
C GLY A 181 -22.48 24.56 7.56
N GLU A 182 -21.85 23.48 7.08
CA GLU A 182 -21.41 22.38 7.94
C GLU A 182 -20.27 22.80 8.86
N GLY A 183 -19.36 23.64 8.39
CA GLY A 183 -18.30 24.20 9.20
C GLY A 183 -18.82 25.08 10.33
N ALA A 184 -19.87 25.88 10.11
CA ALA A 184 -20.52 26.68 11.15
C ALA A 184 -21.19 25.78 12.21
N LEU A 185 -21.92 24.77 11.79
CA LEU A 185 -22.54 23.78 12.71
C LEU A 185 -21.52 23.04 13.54
N LEU A 186 -20.38 22.65 12.95
CA LEU A 186 -19.30 22.01 13.68
C LEU A 186 -18.70 22.94 14.73
N ARG A 187 -18.45 24.20 14.40
CA ARG A 187 -17.95 25.22 15.34
C ARG A 187 -18.91 25.41 16.52
N GLU A 188 -20.20 25.52 16.24
CA GLU A 188 -21.23 25.62 17.27
C GLU A 188 -21.23 24.41 18.21
N ARG A 189 -21.20 23.18 17.63
CA ARG A 189 -21.13 21.93 18.43
C ARG A 189 -19.89 21.81 19.29
N LEU A 190 -18.76 22.34 18.85
CA LEU A 190 -17.49 22.33 19.58
C LEU A 190 -17.31 23.56 20.51
N GLY A 191 -18.26 24.48 20.55
CA GLY A 191 -18.15 25.72 21.31
C GLY A 191 -17.05 26.63 20.84
N LEU A 192 -16.73 26.61 19.55
CA LEU A 192 -15.69 27.43 18.95
C LEU A 192 -16.28 28.72 18.39
N ASP A 193 -15.63 29.84 18.71
CA ASP A 193 -15.90 31.14 18.10
C ASP A 193 -15.19 31.27 16.72
N ASP A 194 -14.86 32.48 16.30
CA ASP A 194 -14.18 32.78 15.02
C ASP A 194 -12.68 32.46 15.03
N ARG A 195 -12.14 31.85 16.07
CA ARG A 195 -10.73 31.51 16.15
C ARG A 195 -10.35 30.50 15.05
N PRO A 196 -9.13 30.59 14.50
CA PRO A 196 -8.63 29.57 13.57
C PRO A 196 -8.68 28.18 14.20
N LEU A 197 -9.18 27.18 13.48
CA LEU A 197 -9.15 25.78 13.84
C LEU A 197 -8.12 25.07 12.98
N LEU A 198 -7.13 24.48 13.64
CA LEU A 198 -6.17 23.58 13.01
C LEU A 198 -6.59 22.15 13.34
N LEU A 199 -6.68 21.31 12.32
CA LEU A 199 -7.03 19.89 12.40
C LEU A 199 -5.80 19.04 12.11
#